data_1ae08c70dd82a81c445a9f966d8a12dd
#
_entry.id   1ae08c70dd82a81c445a9f966d8a12dd
#
_cell.length_a   1.000
_cell.length_b   1.000
_cell.length_c   1.000
_cell.angle_alpha   90.00
_cell.angle_beta   90.00
_cell.angle_gamma   90.00
#
_symmetry.space_group_name_H-M   'P 1'
#
loop_
_entity.id
_entity.type
_entity.pdbx_description
1 polymer ?
#
loop_
_entity_poly.entity_id
_entity_poly.type
_entity_poly.pdbx_seq_one_letter_code
_entity_poly.pdbx_strand_id
1 'polypeptide(L)'
;IVYSADEAWVWLEYDLFKTMLLNLIDNAVKSGGSKVDVSGRFISHSIYRIAVSDNGRGIPPEDIERITEAFYMVDKSRSRSEHGAGLGLALVSRIARLHHIKIHYESESGKGTKVYFDMKAEALDEK
;
A
#
# COMPACT_ATOMS: atom_id res chain seq x y z
N ILE A 1 4.23 -5.86 13.01
CA ILE A 1 3.63 -4.68 12.36
C ILE A 1 3.54 -3.56 13.37
N VAL A 2 4.07 -2.42 12.99
CA VAL A 2 3.99 -1.22 13.81
C VAL A 2 3.12 -0.22 13.08
N TYR A 3 2.16 0.37 13.78
CA TYR A 3 1.37 1.40 13.13
C TYR A 3 1.18 2.60 14.04
N SER A 4 1.00 3.76 13.41
CA SER A 4 0.65 5.00 14.09
C SER A 4 -0.16 5.84 13.11
N ALA A 5 -1.16 6.55 13.63
CA ALA A 5 -2.03 7.31 12.74
C ALA A 5 -2.61 8.52 13.47
N ASP A 6 -2.71 9.63 12.73
CA ASP A 6 -3.52 10.77 13.15
C ASP A 6 -4.97 10.46 12.84
N GLU A 7 -5.87 10.96 13.64
CA GLU A 7 -7.30 10.75 13.39
C GLU A 7 -7.78 11.75 12.32
N ALA A 8 -8.64 11.26 11.43
CA ALA A 8 -9.11 12.07 10.31
C ALA A 8 -10.46 11.57 9.82
N TRP A 9 -11.22 12.49 9.23
CA TRP A 9 -12.46 12.14 8.51
C TRP A 9 -12.16 12.09 7.03
N VAL A 10 -12.54 10.97 6.37
CA VAL A 10 -12.28 10.74 4.95
C VAL A 10 -13.54 10.14 4.32
N TRP A 11 -13.88 10.61 3.11
CA TRP A 11 -14.96 10.01 2.33
C TRP A 11 -14.40 8.84 1.54
N LEU A 12 -14.94 7.65 1.81
CA LEU A 12 -14.48 6.45 1.10
C LEU A 12 -15.52 5.35 1.22
N GLU A 13 -15.40 4.33 0.38
CA GLU A 13 -16.18 3.13 0.49
C GLU A 13 -15.45 2.18 1.44
N TYR A 14 -16.04 1.97 2.60
CA TYR A 14 -15.34 1.32 3.71
C TYR A 14 -14.79 -0.06 3.36
N ASP A 15 -15.63 -0.93 2.79
CA ASP A 15 -15.20 -2.30 2.54
C ASP A 15 -14.13 -2.37 1.47
N LEU A 16 -14.26 -1.58 0.43
CA LEU A 16 -13.25 -1.56 -0.63
C LEU A 16 -11.94 -0.99 -0.11
N PHE A 17 -12.01 0.09 0.65
CA PHE A 17 -10.81 0.70 1.18
C PHE A 17 -10.09 -0.25 2.15
N LYS A 18 -10.85 -0.93 3.00
CA LYS A 18 -10.30 -1.93 3.90
C LYS A 18 -9.60 -3.04 3.12
N THR A 19 -10.22 -3.52 2.04
CA THR A 19 -9.63 -4.54 1.19
C THR A 19 -8.31 -4.06 0.60
N MET A 20 -8.29 -2.82 0.09
CA MET A 20 -7.07 -2.25 -0.47
C MET A 20 -5.96 -2.20 0.56
N LEU A 21 -6.25 -1.67 1.73
CA LEU A 21 -5.25 -1.50 2.77
C LEU A 21 -4.73 -2.84 3.26
N LEU A 22 -5.62 -3.81 3.47
CA LEU A 22 -5.20 -5.13 3.90
C LEU A 22 -4.32 -5.83 2.87
N ASN A 23 -4.59 -5.61 1.57
CA ASN A 23 -3.73 -6.17 0.54
C ASN A 23 -2.34 -5.55 0.56
N LEU A 24 -2.26 -4.24 0.78
CA LEU A 24 -0.96 -3.58 0.89
C LEU A 24 -0.17 -4.09 2.09
N ILE A 25 -0.84 -4.25 3.22
CA ILE A 25 -0.19 -4.77 4.43
C ILE A 25 0.25 -6.21 4.23
N ASP A 26 -0.60 -7.03 3.61
CA ASP A 26 -0.27 -8.43 3.36
C ASP A 26 0.95 -8.56 2.47
N ASN A 27 1.03 -7.75 1.42
CA ASN A 27 2.21 -7.74 0.55
C ASN A 27 3.47 -7.37 1.31
N ALA A 28 3.36 -6.38 2.21
CA ALA A 28 4.50 -5.97 3.01
C ALA A 28 4.95 -7.09 3.95
N VAL A 29 4.00 -7.78 4.59
CA VAL A 29 4.32 -8.90 5.48
C VAL A 29 5.01 -10.00 4.69
N LYS A 30 4.53 -10.29 3.48
CA LYS A 30 5.07 -11.38 2.67
C LYS A 30 6.38 -11.03 1.97
N SER A 31 6.84 -9.81 2.10
CA SER A 31 8.06 -9.37 1.42
C SER A 31 9.32 -10.03 1.97
N GLY A 32 9.23 -10.69 3.11
CA GLY A 32 10.36 -11.41 3.69
C GLY A 32 11.20 -10.60 4.66
N GLY A 33 10.82 -9.35 4.90
CA GLY A 33 11.55 -8.53 5.86
C GLY A 33 11.12 -8.79 7.29
N SER A 34 11.78 -8.09 8.20
CA SER A 34 11.52 -8.24 9.62
C SER A 34 10.61 -7.15 10.18
N LYS A 35 10.30 -6.13 9.37
CA LYS A 35 9.58 -4.97 9.88
C LYS A 35 8.60 -4.45 8.85
N VAL A 36 7.39 -4.15 9.31
CA VAL A 36 6.36 -3.48 8.50
C VAL A 36 5.84 -2.31 9.33
N ASP A 37 5.87 -1.13 8.73
CA ASP A 37 5.33 0.09 9.35
C ASP A 37 4.13 0.57 8.56
N VAL A 38 3.06 0.90 9.26
CA VAL A 38 1.87 1.49 8.68
C VAL A 38 1.64 2.83 9.37
N SER A 39 1.50 3.89 8.58
CA SER A 39 1.31 5.22 9.16
C SER A 39 0.23 6.00 8.43
N GLY A 40 -0.39 6.93 9.17
CA GLY A 40 -1.33 7.88 8.61
C GLY A 40 -1.06 9.25 9.20
N ARG A 41 -0.82 10.24 8.37
CA ARG A 41 -0.42 11.57 8.80
C ARG A 41 -1.00 12.64 7.89
N PHE A 42 -1.34 13.77 8.46
CA PHE A 42 -1.61 14.94 7.66
C PHE A 42 -0.28 15.50 7.15
N ILE A 43 -0.18 15.66 5.83
CA ILE A 43 0.98 16.30 5.23
C ILE A 43 0.69 17.76 4.90
N SER A 44 -0.58 18.16 4.98
CA SER A 44 -1.02 19.53 4.97
C SER A 44 -2.33 19.54 5.74
N HIS A 45 -2.96 20.71 5.92
CA HIS A 45 -4.14 20.73 6.77
C HIS A 45 -5.35 20.01 6.15
N SER A 46 -5.30 19.67 4.87
CA SER A 46 -6.42 18.98 4.21
C SER A 46 -6.01 17.72 3.46
N ILE A 47 -4.74 17.34 3.50
CA ILE A 47 -4.26 16.15 2.79
C ILE A 47 -3.67 15.17 3.77
N TYR A 48 -4.19 13.96 3.74
CA TYR A 48 -3.78 12.88 4.63
C TYR A 48 -3.03 11.83 3.83
N ARG A 49 -1.87 11.43 4.32
CA ARG A 49 -1.05 10.41 3.66
C ARG A 49 -1.05 9.12 4.46
N ILE A 50 -1.36 8.02 3.78
CA ILE A 50 -1.21 6.68 4.34
C ILE A 50 -0.03 6.03 3.66
N ALA A 51 0.83 5.41 4.46
CA ALA A 51 2.03 4.74 3.95
C ALA A 51 2.17 3.37 4.60
N VAL A 52 2.57 2.39 3.78
CA VAL A 52 2.91 1.04 4.24
C VAL A 52 4.34 0.79 3.77
N SER A 53 5.25 0.59 4.72
CA SER A 53 6.67 0.40 4.43
C SER A 53 7.14 -0.94 4.97
N ASP A 54 8.03 -1.60 4.24
CA ASP A 54 8.65 -2.82 4.73
C ASP A 54 10.15 -2.77 4.41
N ASN A 55 10.91 -3.63 5.10
CA ASN A 55 12.32 -3.79 4.85
C ASN A 55 12.61 -5.13 4.20
N GLY A 56 11.70 -5.60 3.36
CA GLY A 56 11.82 -6.88 2.69
C GLY A 56 12.68 -6.83 1.44
N ARG A 57 12.37 -7.70 0.49
CA ARG A 57 13.21 -7.89 -0.70
C ARG A 57 13.18 -6.73 -1.68
N GLY A 58 12.21 -5.85 -1.57
CA GLY A 58 12.05 -4.76 -2.52
C GLY A 58 11.55 -5.23 -3.87
N ILE A 59 11.46 -4.29 -4.80
CA ILE A 59 10.97 -4.56 -6.15
C ILE A 59 12.03 -4.08 -7.12
N PRO A 60 12.52 -4.93 -8.03
CA PRO A 60 13.49 -4.50 -9.02
C PRO A 60 12.94 -3.38 -9.90
N PRO A 61 13.77 -2.43 -10.34
CA PRO A 61 13.29 -1.32 -11.15
C PRO A 61 12.52 -1.75 -12.40
N GLU A 62 12.94 -2.85 -13.01
CA GLU A 62 12.28 -3.32 -14.22
C GLU A 62 10.87 -3.84 -13.97
N ASP A 63 10.51 -4.11 -12.73
CA ASP A 63 9.18 -4.63 -12.39
C ASP A 63 8.23 -3.56 -11.88
N ILE A 64 8.75 -2.40 -11.48
CA ILE A 64 7.94 -1.39 -10.80
C ILE A 64 6.69 -1.00 -11.59
N GLU A 65 6.82 -0.85 -12.91
CA GLU A 65 5.70 -0.40 -13.72
C GLU A 65 4.69 -1.50 -13.99
N ARG A 66 5.04 -2.74 -13.69
CA ARG A 66 4.16 -3.87 -14.00
C ARG A 66 3.53 -4.53 -12.80
N ILE A 67 3.90 -4.13 -11.59
CA ILE A 67 3.44 -4.83 -10.39
C ILE A 67 1.93 -4.75 -10.16
N THR A 68 1.25 -3.82 -10.82
CA THR A 68 -0.21 -3.70 -10.72
C THR A 68 -0.94 -4.50 -11.80
N GLU A 69 -0.21 -5.15 -12.70
CA GLU A 69 -0.85 -6.00 -13.70
C GLU A 69 -1.33 -7.29 -13.05
N ALA A 70 -2.53 -7.72 -13.44
CA ALA A 70 -3.07 -8.97 -12.91
C ALA A 70 -2.13 -10.13 -13.24
N PHE A 71 -1.92 -11.00 -12.26
CA PHE A 71 -1.08 -12.19 -12.37
C PHE A 71 0.42 -11.93 -12.53
N TYR A 72 0.85 -10.67 -12.50
CA TYR A 72 2.28 -10.39 -12.55
C TYR A 72 2.91 -10.69 -11.20
N MET A 73 4.02 -11.39 -11.18
CA MET A 73 4.74 -11.71 -9.96
C MET A 73 6.21 -11.39 -10.14
N VAL A 74 6.77 -10.66 -9.16
CA VAL A 74 8.18 -10.29 -9.19
C VAL A 74 9.06 -11.53 -9.12
N ASP A 75 8.75 -12.45 -8.22
CA ASP A 75 9.50 -13.71 -8.09
C ASP A 75 8.63 -14.85 -8.63
N LYS A 76 8.86 -15.19 -9.88
CA LYS A 76 8.02 -16.17 -10.55
C LYS A 76 8.31 -17.59 -10.13
N SER A 77 9.36 -17.82 -9.35
CA SER A 77 9.64 -19.15 -8.82
C SER A 77 8.81 -19.44 -7.57
N ARG A 78 8.14 -18.45 -7.02
CA ARG A 78 7.35 -18.63 -5.81
C ARG A 78 5.98 -19.17 -6.16
N SER A 79 5.42 -19.90 -5.20
CA SER A 79 4.09 -20.48 -5.34
C SER A 79 3.02 -19.42 -5.45
N ARG A 80 2.01 -19.67 -6.24
CA ARG A 80 0.86 -18.76 -6.34
C ARG A 80 0.16 -18.60 -5.00
N SER A 81 0.15 -19.63 -4.17
CA SER A 81 -0.52 -19.54 -2.89
C SER A 81 0.14 -18.52 -1.97
N GLU A 82 1.41 -18.22 -2.18
CA GLU A 82 2.10 -17.21 -1.40
C GLU A 82 1.77 -15.81 -1.84
N HIS A 83 1.32 -15.63 -3.08
CA HIS A 83 1.14 -14.31 -3.67
C HIS A 83 -0.26 -14.07 -4.19
N GLY A 84 -1.19 -14.97 -3.92
CA GLY A 84 -2.55 -14.81 -4.40
C GLY A 84 -2.64 -14.72 -5.92
N ALA A 85 -1.76 -15.41 -6.62
CA ALA A 85 -1.73 -15.42 -8.08
C ALA A 85 -1.46 -14.05 -8.69
N GLY A 86 -0.90 -13.10 -7.92
CA GLY A 86 -0.54 -11.79 -8.43
C GLY A 86 -1.71 -10.84 -8.59
N LEU A 87 -2.82 -11.10 -7.90
CA LEU A 87 -4.00 -10.24 -8.03
C LEU A 87 -4.07 -9.11 -7.02
N GLY A 88 -3.30 -9.21 -5.93
CA GLY A 88 -3.41 -8.24 -4.83
C GLY A 88 -3.17 -6.80 -5.24
N LEU A 89 -2.06 -6.54 -5.95
CA LEU A 89 -1.74 -5.17 -6.35
C LEU A 89 -2.62 -4.67 -7.49
N ALA A 90 -3.08 -5.57 -8.36
CA ALA A 90 -4.05 -5.18 -9.38
C ALA A 90 -5.36 -4.73 -8.74
N LEU A 91 -5.78 -5.44 -7.69
CA LEU A 91 -6.99 -5.06 -6.96
C LEU A 91 -6.80 -3.72 -6.25
N VAL A 92 -5.64 -3.52 -5.62
CA VAL A 92 -5.31 -2.24 -4.99
C VAL A 92 -5.43 -1.10 -6.00
N SER A 93 -4.85 -1.28 -7.19
CA SER A 93 -4.89 -0.26 -8.22
C SER A 93 -6.32 0.06 -8.63
N ARG A 94 -7.16 -0.97 -8.74
CA ARG A 94 -8.54 -0.78 -9.15
C ARG A 94 -9.35 -0.02 -8.11
N ILE A 95 -9.19 -0.38 -6.84
CA ILE A 95 -9.88 0.29 -5.76
C ILE A 95 -9.43 1.74 -5.64
N ALA A 96 -8.11 1.96 -5.76
CA ALA A 96 -7.57 3.32 -5.71
C ALA A 96 -8.17 4.19 -6.81
N ARG A 97 -8.30 3.63 -8.01
CA ARG A 97 -8.87 4.38 -9.13
C ARG A 97 -10.32 4.74 -8.87
N LEU A 98 -11.08 3.84 -8.25
CA LEU A 98 -12.47 4.13 -7.90
C LEU A 98 -12.57 5.27 -6.88
N HIS A 99 -11.55 5.44 -6.07
CA HIS A 99 -11.51 6.50 -5.07
C HIS A 99 -10.75 7.73 -5.53
N HIS A 100 -10.31 7.76 -6.80
CA HIS A 100 -9.51 8.85 -7.36
C HIS A 100 -8.21 9.06 -6.59
N ILE A 101 -7.61 7.96 -6.17
CA ILE A 101 -6.36 7.93 -5.41
C ILE A 101 -5.26 7.41 -6.32
N LYS A 102 -4.09 8.05 -6.26
CA LYS A 102 -2.91 7.58 -6.97
C LYS A 102 -1.97 6.91 -5.98
N ILE A 103 -1.61 5.67 -6.27
CA ILE A 103 -0.68 4.92 -5.42
C ILE A 103 0.74 5.16 -5.91
N HIS A 104 1.63 5.47 -4.98
CA HIS A 104 3.04 5.68 -5.27
C HIS A 104 3.85 4.55 -4.65
N TYR A 105 4.82 4.04 -5.40
CA TYR A 105 5.71 2.97 -4.96
C TYR A 105 7.14 3.48 -5.00
N GLU A 106 7.84 3.39 -3.87
CA GLU A 106 9.26 3.66 -3.78
C GLU A 106 9.91 2.38 -3.29
N SER A 107 10.80 1.82 -4.09
CA SER A 107 11.38 0.54 -3.74
C SER A 107 12.80 0.46 -4.23
N GLU A 108 13.60 -0.28 -3.46
CA GLU A 108 14.98 -0.56 -3.84
C GLU A 108 15.22 -2.03 -3.59
N SER A 109 15.69 -2.73 -4.62
CA SER A 109 15.91 -4.16 -4.54
C SER A 109 16.84 -4.48 -3.37
N GLY A 110 16.41 -5.39 -2.51
CA GLY A 110 17.18 -5.79 -1.34
C GLY A 110 17.02 -4.89 -0.13
N LYS A 111 16.30 -3.78 -0.23
CA LYS A 111 16.17 -2.84 0.89
C LYS A 111 14.73 -2.61 1.34
N GLY A 112 13.76 -2.95 0.52
CA GLY A 112 12.38 -2.84 0.92
C GLY A 112 11.55 -1.95 0.02
N THR A 113 10.31 -1.76 0.41
CA THR A 113 9.33 -1.01 -0.39
C THR A 113 8.52 -0.10 0.50
N LYS A 114 8.24 1.09 0.00
CA LYS A 114 7.28 2.00 0.62
C LYS A 114 6.17 2.27 -0.39
N VAL A 115 4.94 2.03 0.03
CA VAL A 115 3.76 2.32 -0.78
C VAL A 115 2.98 3.39 -0.06
N TYR A 116 2.64 4.47 -0.75
CA TYR A 116 1.88 5.54 -0.11
C TYR A 116 0.90 6.18 -1.06
N PHE A 117 -0.11 6.81 -0.47
CA PHE A 117 -1.11 7.55 -1.23
C PHE A 117 -1.70 8.64 -0.35
N ASP A 118 -2.21 9.68 -1.02
CA ASP A 118 -2.73 10.86 -0.38
C ASP A 118 -4.22 10.97 -0.65
N MET A 119 -4.96 11.47 0.34
CA MET A 119 -6.40 11.67 0.25
C MET A 119 -6.77 13.01 0.85
N LYS A 120 -7.85 13.59 0.36
CA LYS A 120 -8.44 14.73 1.06
C LYS A 120 -9.04 14.25 2.36
N ALA A 121 -8.83 15.00 3.42
CA ALA A 121 -9.30 14.61 4.73
C ALA A 121 -9.52 15.85 5.60
N GLU A 122 -10.30 15.67 6.66
CA GLU A 122 -10.52 16.72 7.65
C GLU A 122 -10.06 16.19 8.98
N ALA A 123 -9.32 17.01 9.72
CA ALA A 123 -8.92 16.64 11.06
C ALA A 123 -10.16 16.54 11.95
N LEU A 124 -10.13 15.63 12.91
CA LEU A 124 -11.16 15.60 13.91
C LEU A 124 -11.03 16.86 14.74
N ASP A 125 -12.10 17.57 14.77
CA ASP A 125 -12.07 18.88 15.39
C ASP A 125 -12.33 18.77 16.88
N GLU A 126 -11.43 19.27 17.65
CA GLU A 126 -11.54 19.21 19.10
C GLU A 126 -11.97 20.51 19.71
N LYS A 127 -12.37 21.45 18.97
CA LYS A 127 -12.75 22.72 19.55
C LYS A 127 -13.72 22.64 20.63
#